data_085101dc5471e0036f672d64ffd78712
#
_entry.id   085101dc5471e0036f672d64ffd78712
#
_cell.length_a   1.000
_cell.length_b   1.000
_cell.length_c   1.000
_cell.angle_alpha   90.00
_cell.angle_beta   90.00
_cell.angle_gamma   90.00
#
_symmetry.space_group_name_H-M   'P 1'
#
loop_
_entity.id
_entity.type
_entity.pdbx_description
1 polymer ?
#
loop_
_entity_poly.entity_id
_entity_poly.type
_entity_poly.pdbx_seq_one_letter_code
_entity_poly.pdbx_strand_id
1 'polypeptide(L)'
;MIITIDGPAGAGKSTAARMLAERLGFEFLDTGAMYRAVAWACVARNVDLNDAAAVSETAASISIQFEVERIICNGQDVTTEIRSAEASHAASIVAAVPGVRLEMVRLQRESASGHNYVTEGRDQGSEVFPDARCKFFLTA
;
A
#
# COMPACT_ATOMS: atom_id res chain seq x y z
N MET A 1 -10.74 7.46 12.90
CA MET A 1 -10.83 8.54 11.88
C MET A 1 -9.85 8.26 10.76
N ILE A 2 -10.28 8.39 9.54
CA ILE A 2 -9.44 8.18 8.36
C ILE A 2 -9.27 9.51 7.62
N ILE A 3 -8.03 9.81 7.30
CA ILE A 3 -7.67 10.95 6.45
C ILE A 3 -6.97 10.39 5.21
N THR A 4 -7.43 10.76 4.04
CA THR A 4 -6.85 10.26 2.79
C THR A 4 -6.11 11.37 2.04
N ILE A 5 -4.95 11.01 1.49
CA ILE A 5 -4.18 11.91 0.62
C ILE A 5 -3.89 11.16 -0.68
N ASP A 6 -4.52 11.59 -1.74
CA ASP A 6 -4.37 11.02 -3.06
C ASP A 6 -3.64 11.98 -3.99
N GLY A 7 -3.17 11.50 -5.10
CA GLY A 7 -2.53 12.30 -6.12
C GLY A 7 -1.53 11.51 -6.95
N PRO A 8 -0.99 12.12 -8.00
CA PRO A 8 -0.02 11.47 -8.87
C PRO A 8 1.33 11.27 -8.16
N ALA A 9 2.16 10.41 -8.73
CA ALA A 9 3.53 10.23 -8.27
C ALA A 9 4.30 11.55 -8.36
N GLY A 10 5.17 11.82 -7.39
CA GLY A 10 5.98 13.03 -7.36
C GLY A 10 5.28 14.29 -6.86
N ALA A 11 4.02 14.20 -6.41
CA ALA A 11 3.28 15.35 -5.87
C ALA A 11 3.63 15.66 -4.41
N GLY A 12 4.49 14.86 -3.76
CA GLY A 12 4.86 15.07 -2.36
C GLY A 12 3.88 14.48 -1.35
N LYS A 13 2.97 13.62 -1.79
CA LYS A 13 1.93 13.06 -0.91
C LYS A 13 2.46 12.18 0.22
N SER A 14 3.49 11.37 -0.03
CA SER A 14 4.11 10.55 1.03
C SER A 14 4.67 11.41 2.16
N THR A 15 5.40 12.47 1.81
CA THR A 15 5.97 13.40 2.78
C THR A 15 4.88 14.10 3.58
N ALA A 16 3.87 14.62 2.88
CA ALA A 16 2.74 15.30 3.53
C ALA A 16 1.98 14.36 4.45
N ALA A 17 1.71 13.14 4.01
CA ALA A 17 0.97 12.14 4.79
C ALA A 17 1.72 11.73 6.06
N ARG A 18 3.03 11.50 5.96
CA ARG A 18 3.86 11.17 7.13
C ARG A 18 3.90 12.30 8.14
N MET A 19 4.08 13.52 7.68
CA MET A 19 4.09 14.70 8.56
C MET A 19 2.76 14.90 9.24
N LEU A 20 1.66 14.72 8.52
CA LEU A 20 0.32 14.86 9.08
C LEU A 20 0.04 13.78 10.13
N ALA A 21 0.37 12.53 9.83
CA ALA A 21 0.20 11.42 10.76
C ALA A 21 1.00 11.66 12.04
N GLU A 22 2.24 12.08 11.93
CA GLU A 22 3.10 12.38 13.07
C GLU A 22 2.53 13.49 13.94
N ARG A 23 2.08 14.58 13.34
CA ARG A 23 1.51 15.72 14.07
C ARG A 23 0.20 15.40 14.79
N LEU A 24 -0.60 14.51 14.20
CA LEU A 24 -1.88 14.11 14.78
C LEU A 24 -1.78 12.91 15.74
N GLY A 25 -0.63 12.24 15.78
CA GLY A 25 -0.50 11.00 16.50
C GLY A 25 -1.28 9.85 15.85
N PHE A 26 -1.50 9.92 14.54
CA PHE A 26 -2.17 8.89 13.76
C PHE A 26 -1.15 7.90 13.19
N GLU A 27 -1.61 6.70 12.89
CA GLU A 27 -0.82 5.75 12.14
C GLU A 27 -0.81 6.13 10.67
N PHE A 28 0.23 5.71 9.94
CA PHE A 28 0.39 6.01 8.53
C PHE A 28 0.36 4.72 7.71
N LEU A 29 -0.37 4.75 6.60
CA LEU A 29 -0.47 3.63 5.68
C LEU A 29 0.02 4.07 4.29
N ASP A 30 1.17 3.53 3.88
CA ASP A 30 1.71 3.69 2.54
C ASP A 30 1.21 2.52 1.67
N THR A 31 0.18 2.79 0.88
CA THR A 31 -0.43 1.74 0.06
C THR A 31 0.49 1.27 -1.07
N GLY A 32 1.33 2.16 -1.61
CA GLY A 32 2.32 1.77 -2.61
C GLY A 32 3.30 0.73 -2.09
N ALA A 33 3.69 0.84 -0.83
CA ALA A 33 4.55 -0.15 -0.19
C ALA A 33 3.89 -1.52 -0.08
N MET A 34 2.57 -1.58 0.09
CA MET A 34 1.84 -2.86 0.09
C MET A 34 1.96 -3.57 -1.25
N TYR A 35 1.76 -2.84 -2.35
CA TYR A 35 1.90 -3.42 -3.69
C TYR A 35 3.33 -3.86 -3.98
N ARG A 36 4.31 -3.11 -3.49
CA ARG A 36 5.72 -3.51 -3.62
C ARG A 36 6.03 -4.77 -2.82
N ALA A 37 5.41 -4.96 -1.66
CA ALA A 37 5.56 -6.18 -0.87
C ALA A 37 4.97 -7.40 -1.60
N VAL A 38 3.81 -7.24 -2.24
CA VAL A 38 3.22 -8.30 -3.07
C VAL A 38 4.17 -8.66 -4.21
N ALA A 39 4.70 -7.67 -4.90
CA ALA A 39 5.64 -7.89 -6.00
C ALA A 39 6.90 -8.62 -5.52
N TRP A 40 7.45 -8.21 -4.38
CA TRP A 40 8.59 -8.89 -3.77
C TRP A 40 8.30 -10.35 -3.48
N ALA A 41 7.13 -10.65 -2.91
CA ALA A 41 6.75 -12.03 -2.60
C ALA A 41 6.59 -12.88 -3.88
N CYS A 42 6.03 -12.32 -4.94
CA CYS A 42 5.93 -12.99 -6.22
C CYS A 42 7.31 -13.35 -6.78
N VAL A 43 8.23 -12.40 -6.77
CA VAL A 43 9.60 -12.63 -7.27
C VAL A 43 10.31 -13.68 -6.40
N ALA A 44 10.19 -13.59 -5.08
CA ALA A 44 10.82 -14.53 -4.15
C ALA A 44 10.31 -15.97 -4.32
N ARG A 45 9.06 -16.13 -4.74
CA ARG A 45 8.43 -17.44 -5.00
C ARG A 45 8.52 -17.88 -6.46
N ASN A 46 9.23 -17.15 -7.29
CA ASN A 46 9.35 -17.41 -8.73
C ASN A 46 7.99 -17.45 -9.45
N VAL A 47 7.06 -16.60 -9.02
CA VAL A 47 5.76 -16.45 -9.67
C VAL A 47 5.91 -15.57 -10.91
N ASP A 48 5.35 -16.03 -12.03
CA ASP A 48 5.32 -15.24 -13.25
C ASP A 48 4.36 -14.06 -13.08
N LEU A 49 4.87 -12.84 -13.17
CA LEU A 49 4.07 -11.62 -12.99
C LEU A 49 2.99 -11.45 -14.06
N ASN A 50 3.10 -12.16 -15.18
CA ASN A 50 2.09 -12.16 -16.25
C ASN A 50 1.00 -13.20 -16.02
N ASP A 51 1.13 -14.04 -15.00
CA ASP A 51 0.12 -15.00 -14.60
C ASP A 51 -0.77 -14.37 -13.52
N ALA A 52 -1.88 -13.75 -13.95
CA ALA A 52 -2.77 -13.01 -13.06
C ALA A 52 -3.35 -13.87 -11.93
N ALA A 53 -3.66 -15.13 -12.20
CA ALA A 53 -4.21 -16.04 -11.19
C ALA A 53 -3.17 -16.34 -10.11
N ALA A 54 -1.93 -16.65 -10.50
CA ALA A 54 -0.85 -16.95 -9.58
C ALA A 54 -0.45 -15.73 -8.74
N VAL A 55 -0.45 -14.56 -9.35
CA VAL A 55 -0.17 -13.29 -8.65
C VAL A 55 -1.27 -12.99 -7.63
N SER A 56 -2.53 -13.18 -7.97
CA SER A 56 -3.67 -12.99 -7.06
C SER A 56 -3.62 -13.97 -5.89
N GLU A 57 -3.29 -15.23 -6.14
CA GLU A 57 -3.13 -16.23 -5.08
C GLU A 57 -2.00 -15.86 -4.12
N THR A 58 -0.90 -15.35 -4.66
CA THR A 58 0.22 -14.88 -3.82
C THR A 58 -0.23 -13.74 -2.93
N ALA A 59 -0.93 -12.75 -3.49
CA ALA A 59 -1.45 -11.62 -2.71
C ALA A 59 -2.38 -12.07 -1.58
N ALA A 60 -3.23 -13.07 -1.84
CA ALA A 60 -4.15 -13.60 -0.84
C ALA A 60 -3.46 -14.42 0.26
N SER A 61 -2.29 -14.96 -0.02
CA SER A 61 -1.59 -15.89 0.89
C SER A 61 -0.54 -15.24 1.77
N ILE A 62 -0.15 -13.98 1.50
CA ILE A 62 0.90 -13.31 2.25
C ILE A 62 0.33 -12.51 3.42
N SER A 63 1.17 -12.34 4.44
CA SER A 63 0.90 -11.46 5.57
C SER A 63 1.78 -10.22 5.44
N ILE A 64 1.19 -9.04 5.53
CA ILE A 64 1.90 -7.77 5.48
C ILE A 64 1.62 -7.03 6.78
N GLN A 65 2.68 -6.65 7.49
CA GLN A 65 2.58 -5.87 8.72
C GLN A 65 3.38 -4.58 8.57
N PHE A 66 2.79 -3.48 9.00
CA PHE A 66 3.45 -2.19 9.03
C PHE A 66 3.87 -1.89 10.46
N GLU A 67 5.16 -1.65 10.64
CA GLU A 67 5.72 -1.11 11.88
C GLU A 67 6.30 0.26 11.58
N VAL A 68 6.72 0.99 12.61
CA VAL A 68 7.35 2.30 12.40
C VAL A 68 8.58 2.14 11.49
N GLU A 69 8.49 2.70 10.30
CA GLU A 69 9.54 2.67 9.26
C GLU A 69 9.95 1.27 8.79
N ARG A 70 9.14 0.24 9.10
CA ARG A 70 9.45 -1.13 8.67
C ARG A 70 8.23 -1.79 8.05
N ILE A 71 8.47 -2.63 7.05
CA ILE A 71 7.45 -3.44 6.41
C ILE A 71 7.88 -4.90 6.52
N ILE A 72 7.02 -5.69 7.12
CA ILE A 72 7.25 -7.11 7.38
C ILE A 72 6.32 -7.92 6.47
N CYS A 73 6.90 -8.73 5.61
CA CYS A 73 6.15 -9.63 4.73
C CYS A 73 6.45 -11.07 5.10
N ASN A 74 5.44 -11.82 5.50
CA ASN A 74 5.59 -13.21 5.97
C ASN A 74 6.67 -13.37 7.06
N GLY A 75 6.72 -12.41 8.00
CA GLY A 75 7.70 -12.42 9.07
C GLY A 75 9.09 -11.93 8.70
N GLN A 76 9.32 -11.56 7.46
CA GLN A 76 10.61 -11.04 6.98
C GLN A 76 10.54 -9.54 6.78
N ASP A 77 11.54 -8.81 7.30
CA ASP A 77 11.69 -7.38 7.07
C ASP A 77 12.14 -7.15 5.61
N VAL A 78 11.27 -6.56 4.81
CA VAL A 78 11.52 -6.28 3.39
C VAL A 78 11.64 -4.80 3.10
N THR A 79 11.82 -3.98 4.11
CA THR A 79 11.85 -2.52 4.00
C THR A 79 12.83 -2.01 2.95
N THR A 80 14.01 -2.60 2.88
CA THR A 80 15.04 -2.22 1.90
C THR A 80 14.74 -2.80 0.52
N GLU A 81 14.37 -4.06 0.46
CA GLU A 81 14.16 -4.80 -0.79
C GLU A 81 13.04 -4.19 -1.63
N ILE A 82 12.00 -3.67 -1.02
CA ILE A 82 10.86 -3.08 -1.75
C ILE A 82 11.12 -1.67 -2.26
N ARG A 83 12.27 -1.06 -1.94
CA ARG A 83 12.63 0.30 -2.38
C ARG A 83 13.43 0.33 -3.68
N SER A 84 13.81 -0.81 -4.22
CA SER A 84 14.56 -0.89 -5.46
C SER A 84 13.72 -0.47 -6.68
N ALA A 85 14.41 -0.11 -7.76
CA ALA A 85 13.74 0.18 -9.03
C ALA A 85 13.01 -1.06 -9.58
N GLU A 86 13.59 -2.25 -9.37
CA GLU A 86 12.96 -3.51 -9.75
C GLU A 86 11.65 -3.73 -9.01
N ALA A 87 11.63 -3.47 -7.71
CA ALA A 87 10.41 -3.60 -6.90
C ALA A 87 9.33 -2.62 -7.35
N SER A 88 9.69 -1.39 -7.67
CA SER A 88 8.75 -0.39 -8.18
C SER A 88 8.17 -0.81 -9.53
N HIS A 89 8.99 -1.32 -10.43
CA HIS A 89 8.53 -1.81 -11.73
C HIS A 89 7.60 -3.02 -11.59
N ALA A 90 7.99 -4.00 -10.79
CA ALA A 90 7.17 -5.18 -10.52
C ALA A 90 5.85 -4.80 -9.83
N ALA A 91 5.87 -3.82 -8.92
CA ALA A 91 4.68 -3.33 -8.25
C ALA A 91 3.66 -2.75 -9.22
N SER A 92 4.11 -2.03 -10.26
CA SER A 92 3.20 -1.48 -11.27
C SER A 92 2.49 -2.58 -12.05
N ILE A 93 3.16 -3.71 -12.28
CA ILE A 93 2.59 -4.86 -12.97
C ILE A 93 1.54 -5.54 -12.07
N VAL A 94 1.88 -5.85 -10.83
CA VAL A 94 0.93 -6.54 -9.93
C VAL A 94 -0.24 -5.65 -9.55
N ALA A 95 -0.06 -4.34 -9.46
CA ALA A 95 -1.14 -3.41 -9.16
C ALA A 95 -2.20 -3.34 -10.25
N ALA A 96 -1.88 -3.73 -11.47
CA ALA A 96 -2.83 -3.80 -12.56
C ALA A 96 -3.72 -5.05 -12.51
N VAL A 97 -3.41 -6.01 -11.65
CA VAL A 97 -4.18 -7.26 -11.51
C VAL A 97 -5.37 -7.01 -10.57
N PRO A 98 -6.63 -7.16 -11.06
CA PRO A 98 -7.80 -6.88 -10.22
C PRO A 98 -7.87 -7.69 -8.93
N GLY A 99 -7.47 -8.96 -8.96
CA GLY A 99 -7.45 -9.80 -7.76
C GLY A 99 -6.48 -9.31 -6.69
N VAL A 100 -5.36 -8.73 -7.07
CA VAL A 100 -4.41 -8.10 -6.15
C VAL A 100 -5.03 -6.86 -5.52
N ARG A 101 -5.68 -6.02 -6.31
CA ARG A 101 -6.34 -4.81 -5.80
C ARG A 101 -7.41 -5.16 -4.77
N LEU A 102 -8.22 -6.16 -5.03
CA LEU A 102 -9.24 -6.63 -4.08
C LEU A 102 -8.63 -7.02 -2.73
N GLU A 103 -7.54 -7.79 -2.75
CA GLU A 103 -6.85 -8.19 -1.52
C GLU A 103 -6.22 -6.99 -0.79
N MET A 104 -5.63 -6.08 -1.52
CA MET A 104 -5.01 -4.90 -0.91
C MET A 104 -6.05 -3.97 -0.29
N VAL A 105 -7.18 -3.77 -0.94
CA VAL A 105 -8.30 -2.99 -0.39
C VAL A 105 -8.82 -3.64 0.90
N ARG A 106 -8.98 -4.96 0.89
CA ARG A 106 -9.42 -5.70 2.07
C ARG A 106 -8.46 -5.51 3.23
N LEU A 107 -7.16 -5.67 3.00
CA LEU A 107 -6.12 -5.50 4.02
C LEU A 107 -6.07 -4.06 4.55
N GLN A 108 -6.20 -3.09 3.68
CA GLN A 108 -6.21 -1.68 4.06
C GLN A 108 -7.39 -1.36 4.98
N ARG A 109 -8.57 -1.84 4.63
CA ARG A 109 -9.77 -1.63 5.45
C ARG A 109 -9.70 -2.35 6.78
N GLU A 110 -9.17 -3.57 6.81
CA GLU A 110 -8.96 -4.30 8.07
C GLU A 110 -7.97 -3.58 8.97
N SER A 111 -6.85 -3.14 8.42
CA SER A 111 -5.81 -2.43 9.19
C SER A 111 -6.34 -1.13 9.79
N ALA A 112 -7.20 -0.43 9.06
CA ALA A 112 -7.72 0.87 9.49
C ALA A 112 -8.92 0.77 10.42
N SER A 113 -9.58 -0.39 10.51
CA SER A 113 -10.79 -0.57 11.31
C SER A 113 -10.56 -0.28 12.79
N GLY A 114 -11.29 0.69 13.34
CA GLY A 114 -11.18 1.07 14.75
C GLY A 114 -9.94 1.89 15.10
N HIS A 115 -9.16 2.33 14.12
CA HIS A 115 -7.93 3.08 14.30
C HIS A 115 -7.98 4.44 13.62
N ASN A 116 -7.02 5.30 13.96
CA ASN A 116 -6.84 6.58 13.31
C ASN A 116 -5.67 6.47 12.34
N TYR A 117 -5.96 6.67 11.04
CA TYR A 117 -4.97 6.53 9.98
C TYR A 117 -4.93 7.72 9.06
N VAL A 118 -3.73 8.07 8.62
CA VAL A 118 -3.52 8.84 7.40
C VAL A 118 -3.10 7.84 6.33
N THR A 119 -3.84 7.78 5.23
CA THR A 119 -3.54 6.90 4.11
C THR A 119 -3.09 7.71 2.91
N GLU A 120 -2.20 7.15 2.13
CA GLU A 120 -1.64 7.79 0.96
C GLU A 120 -1.72 6.82 -0.22
N GLY A 121 -2.18 7.30 -1.35
CA GLY A 121 -2.34 6.48 -2.54
C GLY A 121 -2.87 7.27 -3.73
N ARG A 122 -3.71 6.63 -4.54
CA ARG A 122 -4.31 7.24 -5.73
C ARG A 122 -5.83 7.18 -5.74
N ASP A 123 -6.41 6.28 -4.95
CA ASP A 123 -7.85 6.02 -4.92
C ASP A 123 -8.37 5.86 -3.48
N GLN A 124 -7.64 6.37 -2.51
CA GLN A 124 -7.97 6.16 -1.10
C GLN A 124 -9.29 6.81 -0.71
N GLY A 125 -9.49 8.06 -1.11
CA GLY A 125 -10.71 8.79 -0.78
C GLY A 125 -11.88 8.50 -1.70
N SER A 126 -11.64 7.97 -2.88
CA SER A 126 -12.69 7.67 -3.85
C SER A 126 -13.20 6.23 -3.77
N GLU A 127 -12.31 5.26 -3.54
CA GLU A 127 -12.67 3.84 -3.60
C GLU A 127 -12.46 3.09 -2.30
N VAL A 128 -11.30 3.26 -1.66
CA VAL A 128 -10.95 2.45 -0.48
C VAL A 128 -11.69 2.93 0.76
N PHE A 129 -11.66 4.22 1.01
CA PHE A 129 -12.27 4.88 2.17
C PHE A 129 -13.21 6.00 1.73
N PRO A 130 -14.31 5.67 1.05
CA PRO A 130 -15.24 6.71 0.54
C PRO A 130 -15.89 7.52 1.66
N ASP A 131 -15.93 6.99 2.88
CA ASP A 131 -16.49 7.66 4.05
C ASP A 131 -15.46 8.39 4.90
N ALA A 132 -14.23 8.55 4.41
CA ALA A 132 -13.16 9.25 5.14
C ALA A 132 -13.61 10.67 5.52
N ARG A 133 -13.29 11.08 6.75
CA ARG A 133 -13.67 12.40 7.28
C ARG A 133 -12.99 13.53 6.56
N CYS A 134 -11.75 13.33 6.15
CA CYS A 134 -10.98 14.32 5.40
C CYS A 134 -10.35 13.64 4.18
N LYS A 135 -10.55 14.24 3.03
CA LYS A 135 -9.99 13.74 1.77
C LYS A 135 -9.26 14.86 1.08
N PHE A 136 -7.98 14.63 0.77
CA PHE A 136 -7.14 15.58 0.07
C PHE A 136 -6.67 14.99 -1.25
N PHE A 137 -6.56 15.83 -2.25
CA PHE A 137 -5.96 15.47 -3.53
C PHE A 137 -4.83 16.46 -3.80
N LEU A 138 -3.59 15.96 -3.81
CA LEU A 138 -2.42 16.78 -4.10
C LEU A 138 -2.10 16.75 -5.59
N THR A 139 -1.92 17.95 -6.17
CA THR A 139 -1.41 18.12 -7.53
C THR A 139 -0.04 18.78 -7.45
N ALA A 140 0.83 18.44 -8.37
CA ALA A 140 2.16 19.06 -8.45
C ALA A 140 2.08 20.43 -9.14
#